data_0ea3f984dfb1e4b140ce12a8cd56c94b
#
_entry.id   0ea3f984dfb1e4b140ce12a8cd56c94b
#
_cell.length_a   1.000
_cell.length_b   1.000
_cell.length_c   1.000
_cell.angle_alpha   90.00
_cell.angle_beta   90.00
_cell.angle_gamma   90.00
#
_symmetry.space_group_name_H-M   'P 1'
#
loop_
_entity.id
_entity.type
_entity.pdbx_description
1 polymer ?
#
loop_
_entity_poly.entity_id
_entity_poly.type
_entity_poly.pdbx_seq_one_letter_code
_entity_poly.pdbx_strand_id
1 'polypeptide(L)'
;SQWSPVYCGIFYFFVNAGKVIFDNYSIGFAAFTLLQMSVSLYVIWKVLSFINDKMNRMWVILSTLFFLLPTHVILSLTSAQDSIFAVSFAMVVLLLIEYLLDEQFLSKKNAIKLFLWMFLMCVIRNNGVYVLTFLLLSALLLKARRKFLILLTGVIIFVFVYQGPVYALCGVQKGTALREMLSLPLQQMAWVYNNDDLTENQRKEMQKFVPDEGWNTYEPLISDHVKANLNIKEVQNDKLSFLKSYISFSVFDPIGYVQAFGLQTFSLWYPNKNWPDPRPWHPYIDILCYAESVGYEPGFVIKRDSLFPQYQWILENLYGVGSPGDGYGGNLKMFFSKIPIFSTLCQAGFYSCLLAFLGVYAVFVNRNKKMVLILSAEFGMWLTVLLSPVIMYRYCAPFIFTAPLYVSAMFLLKKTCVEKHNAWK
;
A
#
# COMPACT_ATOMS: atom_id res chain seq x y z
N SER A 1 16.65 4.52 -6.42
CA SER A 1 16.08 3.32 -5.79
C SER A 1 14.62 3.55 -5.47
N GLN A 2 13.77 2.59 -5.80
CA GLN A 2 12.34 2.59 -5.39
C GLN A 2 12.19 2.15 -3.92
N TRP A 3 13.22 1.50 -3.39
CA TRP A 3 13.25 0.99 -2.03
C TRP A 3 13.80 2.01 -1.06
N SER A 4 13.26 2.01 0.17
CA SER A 4 13.75 2.86 1.25
C SER A 4 15.22 2.55 1.57
N PRO A 5 16.12 3.54 1.59
CA PRO A 5 17.52 3.32 1.96
C PRO A 5 17.69 2.75 3.38
N VAL A 6 16.82 3.17 4.30
CA VAL A 6 16.84 2.65 5.69
C VAL A 6 16.44 1.18 5.71
N TYR A 7 15.37 0.83 5.02
CA TYR A 7 14.93 -0.56 4.92
C TYR A 7 16.03 -1.43 4.28
N CYS A 8 16.58 -0.99 3.14
CA CYS A 8 17.68 -1.68 2.49
C CYS A 8 18.92 -1.79 3.38
N GLY A 9 19.26 -0.75 4.12
CA GLY A 9 20.40 -0.74 5.04
C GLY A 9 20.26 -1.76 6.17
N ILE A 10 19.06 -1.82 6.79
CA ILE A 10 18.77 -2.83 7.83
C ILE A 10 18.80 -4.24 7.23
N PHE A 11 18.17 -4.44 6.09
CA PHE A 11 18.18 -5.73 5.39
C PHE A 11 19.60 -6.18 5.05
N TYR A 12 20.39 -5.29 4.44
CA TYR A 12 21.79 -5.54 4.09
C TYR A 12 22.64 -5.89 5.33
N PHE A 13 22.45 -5.16 6.44
CA PHE A 13 23.15 -5.45 7.68
C PHE A 13 22.91 -6.89 8.17
N PHE A 14 21.64 -7.31 8.24
CA PHE A 14 21.32 -8.67 8.70
C PHE A 14 21.84 -9.75 7.75
N VAL A 15 21.66 -9.58 6.44
CA VAL A 15 22.10 -10.54 5.45
C VAL A 15 23.61 -10.71 5.47
N ASN A 16 24.37 -9.61 5.57
CA ASN A 16 25.82 -9.69 5.68
C ASN A 16 26.32 -10.22 7.05
N ALA A 17 25.64 -9.87 8.13
CA ALA A 17 25.93 -10.47 9.42
C ALA A 17 25.78 -11.99 9.40
N GLY A 18 24.73 -12.50 8.76
CA GLY A 18 24.58 -13.95 8.54
C GLY A 18 25.73 -14.55 7.75
N LYS A 19 26.20 -13.87 6.70
CA LYS A 19 27.36 -14.32 5.90
C LYS A 19 28.65 -14.29 6.73
N VAL A 20 28.91 -13.20 7.45
CA VAL A 20 30.16 -13.03 8.21
C VAL A 20 30.25 -13.98 9.41
N ILE A 21 29.14 -14.18 10.14
CA ILE A 21 29.14 -14.95 11.39
C ILE A 21 28.96 -16.45 11.11
N PHE A 22 28.12 -16.81 10.15
CA PHE A 22 27.71 -18.20 9.92
C PHE A 22 28.07 -18.71 8.51
N ASP A 23 28.76 -17.92 7.71
CA ASP A 23 29.03 -18.18 6.29
C ASP A 23 27.77 -18.52 5.47
N ASN A 24 26.61 -17.95 5.88
CA ASN A 24 25.32 -18.28 5.27
C ASN A 24 24.38 -17.07 5.22
N TYR A 25 24.07 -16.59 4.01
CA TYR A 25 23.13 -15.48 3.79
C TYR A 25 21.70 -15.78 4.26
N SER A 26 21.25 -17.06 4.18
CA SER A 26 19.90 -17.45 4.56
C SER A 26 19.63 -17.26 6.06
N ILE A 27 20.64 -17.41 6.91
CA ILE A 27 20.53 -17.17 8.35
C ILE A 27 20.30 -15.67 8.60
N GLY A 28 21.02 -14.82 7.91
CA GLY A 28 20.83 -13.36 8.01
C GLY A 28 19.46 -12.93 7.52
N PHE A 29 18.99 -13.51 6.40
CA PHE A 29 17.64 -13.29 5.89
C PHE A 29 16.56 -13.74 6.89
N ALA A 30 16.71 -14.93 7.49
CA ALA A 30 15.79 -15.42 8.51
C ALA A 30 15.76 -14.50 9.75
N ALA A 31 16.93 -14.03 10.20
CA ALA A 31 17.00 -13.09 11.34
C ALA A 31 16.30 -11.76 11.03
N PHE A 32 16.45 -11.23 9.81
CA PHE A 32 15.70 -10.04 9.38
C PHE A 32 14.19 -10.29 9.36
N THR A 33 13.76 -11.44 8.83
CA THR A 33 12.33 -11.83 8.80
C THR A 33 11.77 -11.95 10.21
N LEU A 34 12.50 -12.56 11.13
CA LEU A 34 12.11 -12.64 12.55
C LEU A 34 11.97 -11.27 13.21
N LEU A 35 12.88 -10.32 12.92
CA LEU A 35 12.74 -8.93 13.38
C LEU A 35 11.44 -8.32 12.87
N GLN A 36 11.16 -8.45 11.56
CA GLN A 36 9.97 -7.91 10.93
C GLN A 36 8.68 -8.51 11.51
N MET A 37 8.66 -9.84 11.70
CA MET A 37 7.56 -10.53 12.38
C MET A 37 7.37 -10.03 13.80
N SER A 38 8.44 -9.83 14.55
CA SER A 38 8.39 -9.33 15.94
C SER A 38 7.77 -7.93 16.01
N VAL A 39 8.14 -7.04 15.08
CA VAL A 39 7.50 -5.71 14.98
C VAL A 39 6.03 -5.83 14.64
N SER A 40 5.66 -6.71 13.70
CA SER A 40 4.26 -6.95 13.32
C SER A 40 3.45 -7.48 14.49
N LEU A 41 3.95 -8.49 15.19
CA LEU A 41 3.30 -9.06 16.37
C LEU A 41 3.15 -8.04 17.51
N TYR A 42 4.17 -7.20 17.73
CA TYR A 42 4.10 -6.11 18.71
C TYR A 42 2.95 -5.15 18.39
N VAL A 43 2.79 -4.74 17.12
CA VAL A 43 1.72 -3.82 16.72
C VAL A 43 0.36 -4.50 16.82
N ILE A 44 0.22 -5.76 16.36
CA ILE A 44 -1.01 -6.54 16.51
C ILE A 44 -1.40 -6.65 18.00
N TRP A 45 -0.43 -6.99 18.86
CA TRP A 45 -0.66 -7.05 20.30
C TRP A 45 -1.17 -5.71 20.86
N LYS A 46 -0.58 -4.58 20.44
CA LYS A 46 -1.04 -3.24 20.85
C LYS A 46 -2.47 -2.96 20.40
N VAL A 47 -2.81 -3.31 19.16
CA VAL A 47 -4.17 -3.15 18.63
C VAL A 47 -5.16 -4.01 19.42
N LEU A 48 -4.85 -5.30 19.64
CA LEU A 48 -5.72 -6.21 20.40
C LEU A 48 -5.86 -5.78 21.87
N SER A 49 -4.78 -5.30 22.50
CA SER A 49 -4.83 -4.75 23.86
C SER A 49 -5.76 -3.54 23.93
N PHE A 50 -5.64 -2.60 22.99
CA PHE A 50 -6.52 -1.44 22.90
C PHE A 50 -8.01 -1.85 22.73
N ILE A 51 -8.28 -2.82 21.86
CA ILE A 51 -9.65 -3.34 21.66
C ILE A 51 -10.16 -4.02 22.94
N ASN A 52 -9.32 -4.81 23.61
CA ASN A 52 -9.67 -5.45 24.89
C ASN A 52 -10.01 -4.44 25.99
N ASP A 53 -9.27 -3.35 26.07
CA ASP A 53 -9.46 -2.33 27.11
C ASP A 53 -10.72 -1.44 26.87
N LYS A 54 -11.16 -1.33 25.61
CA LYS A 54 -12.22 -0.40 25.20
C LYS A 54 -13.51 -1.06 24.75
N MET A 55 -13.48 -2.33 24.40
CA MET A 55 -14.60 -3.07 23.81
C MET A 55 -14.83 -4.40 24.52
N ASN A 56 -15.90 -5.11 24.14
CA ASN A 56 -16.19 -6.41 24.72
C ASN A 56 -15.33 -7.54 24.09
N ARG A 57 -15.32 -8.72 24.77
CA ARG A 57 -14.53 -9.89 24.38
C ARG A 57 -14.79 -10.37 22.94
N MET A 58 -16.02 -10.20 22.44
CA MET A 58 -16.36 -10.62 21.06
C MET A 58 -15.53 -9.85 20.04
N TRP A 59 -15.33 -8.54 20.23
CA TRP A 59 -14.49 -7.74 19.32
C TRP A 59 -13.03 -8.17 19.35
N VAL A 60 -12.51 -8.58 20.49
CA VAL A 60 -11.14 -9.13 20.60
C VAL A 60 -11.02 -10.41 19.79
N ILE A 61 -12.00 -11.33 19.93
CA ILE A 61 -12.02 -12.59 19.17
C ILE A 61 -12.08 -12.33 17.67
N LEU A 62 -13.01 -11.48 17.22
CA LEU A 62 -13.16 -11.14 15.79
C LEU A 62 -11.89 -10.49 15.22
N SER A 63 -11.28 -9.58 15.97
CA SER A 63 -10.02 -8.93 15.54
C SER A 63 -8.86 -9.93 15.52
N THR A 64 -8.79 -10.85 16.46
CA THR A 64 -7.78 -11.91 16.48
C THR A 64 -7.93 -12.81 15.25
N LEU A 65 -9.15 -13.28 14.96
CA LEU A 65 -9.42 -14.09 13.77
C LEU A 65 -9.10 -13.32 12.48
N PHE A 66 -9.35 -12.01 12.45
CA PHE A 66 -8.97 -11.15 11.34
C PHE A 66 -7.46 -11.12 11.12
N PHE A 67 -6.66 -10.92 12.17
CA PHE A 67 -5.20 -10.91 12.03
C PHE A 67 -4.59 -12.28 11.75
N LEU A 68 -5.33 -13.36 11.99
CA LEU A 68 -4.95 -14.73 11.60
C LEU A 68 -5.33 -15.07 10.16
N LEU A 69 -5.97 -14.17 9.41
CA LEU A 69 -6.19 -14.39 7.98
C LEU A 69 -4.87 -14.66 7.27
N PRO A 70 -4.83 -15.63 6.35
CA PRO A 70 -3.59 -16.01 5.65
C PRO A 70 -2.87 -14.84 5.00
N THR A 71 -3.60 -13.86 4.49
CA THR A 71 -3.05 -12.63 3.88
C THR A 71 -2.16 -11.85 4.83
N HIS A 72 -2.57 -11.70 6.10
CA HIS A 72 -1.81 -10.97 7.11
C HIS A 72 -0.61 -11.75 7.61
N VAL A 73 -0.78 -13.07 7.78
CA VAL A 73 0.30 -13.96 8.18
C VAL A 73 1.41 -13.95 7.11
N ILE A 74 1.04 -14.13 5.85
CA ILE A 74 1.99 -14.12 4.73
C ILE A 74 2.65 -12.76 4.58
N LEU A 75 1.89 -11.67 4.69
CA LEU A 75 2.47 -10.31 4.63
C LEU A 75 3.54 -10.13 5.71
N SER A 76 3.32 -10.62 6.94
CA SER A 76 4.30 -10.52 8.02
C SER A 76 5.58 -11.32 7.78
N LEU A 77 5.49 -12.39 6.98
CA LEU A 77 6.62 -13.24 6.58
C LEU A 77 7.36 -12.71 5.34
N THR A 78 6.71 -11.85 4.56
CA THR A 78 7.28 -11.33 3.32
C THR A 78 8.32 -10.27 3.62
N SER A 79 9.55 -10.44 3.12
CA SER A 79 10.65 -9.47 3.26
C SER A 79 10.47 -8.22 2.38
N ALA A 80 9.25 -7.73 2.24
CA ALA A 80 8.94 -6.50 1.55
C ALA A 80 8.76 -5.35 2.54
N GLN A 81 9.19 -4.15 2.14
CA GLN A 81 9.00 -2.94 2.96
C GLN A 81 7.51 -2.66 3.28
N ASP A 82 6.59 -3.21 2.48
CA ASP A 82 5.15 -3.07 2.64
C ASP A 82 4.64 -3.59 3.98
N SER A 83 5.24 -4.64 4.52
CA SER A 83 4.88 -5.23 5.81
C SER A 83 5.13 -4.25 6.96
N ILE A 84 6.34 -3.70 7.04
CA ILE A 84 6.69 -2.70 8.07
C ILE A 84 5.91 -1.40 7.88
N PHE A 85 5.66 -1.02 6.63
CA PHE A 85 4.82 0.14 6.33
C PHE A 85 3.38 -0.05 6.83
N ALA A 86 2.75 -1.20 6.57
CA ALA A 86 1.38 -1.50 7.00
C ALA A 86 1.24 -1.46 8.53
N VAL A 87 2.16 -2.10 9.26
CA VAL A 87 2.10 -2.09 10.73
C VAL A 87 2.46 -0.72 11.31
N SER A 88 3.34 0.05 10.67
CA SER A 88 3.64 1.42 11.08
C SER A 88 2.42 2.32 10.91
N PHE A 89 1.71 2.19 9.80
CA PHE A 89 0.46 2.88 9.56
C PHE A 89 -0.61 2.50 10.59
N ALA A 90 -0.77 1.20 10.89
CA ALA A 90 -1.69 0.75 11.93
C ALA A 90 -1.38 1.35 13.31
N MET A 91 -0.10 1.48 13.66
CA MET A 91 0.30 2.12 14.90
C MET A 91 0.02 3.63 14.91
N VAL A 92 0.19 4.31 13.78
CA VAL A 92 -0.20 5.72 13.62
C VAL A 92 -1.72 5.88 13.82
N VAL A 93 -2.53 5.05 13.18
CA VAL A 93 -4.00 5.07 13.31
C VAL A 93 -4.43 4.78 14.75
N LEU A 94 -3.83 3.78 15.40
CA LEU A 94 -4.09 3.47 16.82
C LEU A 94 -3.83 4.69 17.71
N LEU A 95 -2.66 5.30 17.59
CA LEU A 95 -2.29 6.48 18.39
C LEU A 95 -3.15 7.70 18.07
N LEU A 96 -3.61 7.82 16.82
CA LEU A 96 -4.57 8.86 16.42
C LEU A 96 -5.93 8.65 17.10
N ILE A 97 -6.41 7.40 17.18
CA ILE A 97 -7.66 7.07 17.88
C ILE A 97 -7.52 7.36 19.38
N GLU A 98 -6.43 6.93 20.01
CA GLU A 98 -6.16 7.23 21.43
C GLU A 98 -6.16 8.75 21.70
N TYR A 99 -5.51 9.53 20.84
CA TYR A 99 -5.53 11.00 20.90
C TYR A 99 -6.93 11.59 20.78
N LEU A 100 -7.78 11.05 19.92
CA LEU A 100 -9.13 11.57 19.69
C LEU A 100 -10.12 11.14 20.79
N LEU A 101 -9.84 10.04 21.49
CA LEU A 101 -10.61 9.61 22.67
C LEU A 101 -10.23 10.40 23.92
N ASP A 102 -8.96 10.68 24.12
CA ASP A 102 -8.44 11.45 25.26
C ASP A 102 -7.68 12.69 24.78
N GLU A 103 -8.25 13.86 25.03
CA GLU A 103 -7.66 15.13 24.62
C GLU A 103 -6.34 15.47 25.34
N GLN A 104 -6.08 14.86 26.48
CA GLN A 104 -4.82 15.01 27.23
C GLN A 104 -3.74 14.02 26.78
N PHE A 105 -4.08 13.11 25.84
CA PHE A 105 -3.15 12.08 25.33
C PHE A 105 -1.86 12.66 24.76
N LEU A 106 -1.87 13.84 24.13
CA LEU A 106 -0.65 14.49 23.59
C LEU A 106 0.26 15.07 24.70
N SER A 107 0.61 14.24 25.67
CA SER A 107 1.76 14.45 26.52
C SER A 107 3.05 14.42 25.69
N LYS A 108 4.16 14.97 26.24
CA LYS A 108 5.47 14.95 25.55
C LYS A 108 5.88 13.54 25.10
N LYS A 109 5.67 12.52 25.95
CA LYS A 109 6.00 11.11 25.66
C LYS A 109 5.19 10.56 24.49
N ASN A 110 3.88 10.77 24.49
CA ASN A 110 3.00 10.26 23.45
C ASN A 110 3.15 11.04 22.13
N ALA A 111 3.44 12.33 22.19
CA ALA A 111 3.76 13.12 21.00
C ALA A 111 5.04 12.62 20.32
N ILE A 112 6.10 12.31 21.09
CA ILE A 112 7.33 11.70 20.57
C ILE A 112 7.02 10.33 19.97
N LYS A 113 6.23 9.48 20.64
CA LYS A 113 5.85 8.16 20.12
C LYS A 113 5.11 8.27 18.79
N LEU A 114 4.12 9.17 18.69
CA LEU A 114 3.37 9.40 17.47
C LEU A 114 4.28 9.96 16.36
N PHE A 115 5.17 10.91 16.68
CA PHE A 115 6.19 11.42 15.77
C PHE A 115 7.05 10.29 15.18
N LEU A 116 7.60 9.43 16.03
CA LEU A 116 8.50 8.35 15.60
C LEU A 116 7.79 7.35 14.67
N TRP A 117 6.54 6.97 14.95
CA TRP A 117 5.79 6.07 14.09
C TRP A 117 5.39 6.72 12.77
N MET A 118 4.98 8.00 12.76
CA MET A 118 4.73 8.76 11.53
C MET A 118 6.01 8.90 10.68
N PHE A 119 7.13 9.21 11.34
CA PHE A 119 8.42 9.31 10.67
C PHE A 119 8.86 7.96 10.08
N LEU A 120 8.78 6.87 10.85
CA LEU A 120 9.09 5.51 10.38
C LEU A 120 8.25 5.15 9.16
N MET A 121 6.94 5.39 9.22
CA MET A 121 6.03 5.17 8.09
C MET A 121 6.50 5.91 6.83
N CYS A 122 6.86 7.20 6.93
CA CYS A 122 7.31 7.98 5.79
C CYS A 122 8.69 7.57 5.26
N VAL A 123 9.57 7.10 6.15
CA VAL A 123 10.92 6.66 5.78
C VAL A 123 10.88 5.31 5.10
N ILE A 124 9.98 4.42 5.51
CA ILE A 124 9.81 3.09 4.87
C ILE A 124 9.20 3.21 3.48
N ARG A 125 8.17 4.06 3.31
CA ARG A 125 7.57 4.31 1.98
C ARG A 125 7.16 5.77 1.80
N ASN A 126 7.41 6.31 0.61
CA ASN A 126 7.04 7.67 0.25
C ASN A 126 5.52 7.93 0.34
N ASN A 127 4.70 6.90 0.21
CA ASN A 127 3.25 6.96 0.39
C ASN A 127 2.88 7.58 1.75
N GLY A 128 3.67 7.35 2.79
CA GLY A 128 3.48 7.93 4.12
C GLY A 128 3.42 9.45 4.12
N VAL A 129 4.24 10.12 3.30
CA VAL A 129 4.25 11.60 3.19
C VAL A 129 2.92 12.10 2.63
N TYR A 130 2.41 11.46 1.58
CA TYR A 130 1.12 11.84 0.98
C TYR A 130 -0.03 11.62 1.95
N VAL A 131 -0.04 10.50 2.69
CA VAL A 131 -1.01 10.23 3.76
C VAL A 131 -0.98 11.32 4.83
N LEU A 132 0.22 11.70 5.34
CA LEU A 132 0.35 12.76 6.34
C LEU A 132 -0.05 14.13 5.80
N THR A 133 0.25 14.43 4.54
CA THR A 133 -0.17 15.68 3.90
C THR A 133 -1.70 15.75 3.80
N PHE A 134 -2.34 14.66 3.38
CA PHE A 134 -3.79 14.58 3.33
C PHE A 134 -4.43 14.69 4.72
N LEU A 135 -3.85 14.01 5.72
CA LEU A 135 -4.27 14.11 7.11
C LEU A 135 -4.12 15.53 7.66
N LEU A 136 -3.03 16.25 7.33
CA LEU A 136 -2.80 17.63 7.72
C LEU A 136 -3.86 18.57 7.12
N LEU A 137 -4.13 18.43 5.81
CA LEU A 137 -5.16 19.20 5.14
C LEU A 137 -6.54 18.97 5.77
N SER A 138 -6.89 17.71 6.03
CA SER A 138 -8.12 17.34 6.72
C SER A 138 -8.19 17.90 8.14
N ALA A 139 -7.08 17.84 8.88
CA ALA A 139 -6.99 18.38 10.23
C ALA A 139 -7.16 19.93 10.27
N LEU A 140 -6.64 20.62 9.25
CA LEU A 140 -6.83 22.07 9.08
C LEU A 140 -8.29 22.39 8.79
N LEU A 141 -8.94 21.70 7.85
CA LEU A 141 -10.34 21.89 7.49
C LEU A 141 -11.29 21.60 8.67
N LEU A 142 -10.98 20.58 9.45
CA LEU A 142 -11.76 20.19 10.63
C LEU A 142 -11.42 21.02 11.88
N LYS A 143 -10.48 21.99 11.77
CA LYS A 143 -10.02 22.85 12.86
C LYS A 143 -9.50 22.06 14.06
N ALA A 144 -8.64 21.06 13.78
CA ALA A 144 -8.00 20.27 14.84
C ALA A 144 -7.11 21.13 15.75
N ARG A 145 -6.75 20.62 16.92
CA ARG A 145 -5.96 21.35 17.91
C ARG A 145 -4.59 21.74 17.38
N ARG A 146 -4.15 22.95 17.71
CA ARG A 146 -2.87 23.54 17.27
C ARG A 146 -1.66 22.61 17.57
N LYS A 147 -1.63 21.94 18.72
CA LYS A 147 -0.56 21.01 19.09
C LYS A 147 -0.44 19.84 18.09
N PHE A 148 -1.56 19.30 17.62
CA PHE A 148 -1.59 18.22 16.64
C PHE A 148 -1.15 18.71 15.25
N LEU A 149 -1.59 19.90 14.85
CA LEU A 149 -1.15 20.50 13.56
C LEU A 149 0.35 20.77 13.57
N ILE A 150 0.92 21.28 14.67
CA ILE A 150 2.36 21.49 14.82
C ILE A 150 3.10 20.15 14.71
N LEU A 151 2.60 19.09 15.36
CA LEU A 151 3.19 17.76 15.28
C LEU A 151 3.22 17.24 13.83
N LEU A 152 2.07 17.27 13.13
CA LEU A 152 1.99 16.82 11.74
C LEU A 152 2.93 17.60 10.81
N THR A 153 2.89 18.94 10.91
CA THR A 153 3.78 19.81 10.13
C THR A 153 5.25 19.53 10.44
N GLY A 154 5.59 19.35 11.73
CA GLY A 154 6.93 19.03 12.17
C GLY A 154 7.45 17.70 11.59
N VAL A 155 6.63 16.65 11.58
CA VAL A 155 6.99 15.36 10.96
C VAL A 155 7.23 15.53 9.46
N ILE A 156 6.33 16.22 8.76
CA ILE A 156 6.46 16.44 7.30
C ILE A 156 7.75 17.20 6.99
N ILE A 157 8.02 18.30 7.69
CA ILE A 157 9.26 19.06 7.51
C ILE A 157 10.49 18.17 7.77
N PHE A 158 10.46 17.38 8.86
CA PHE A 158 11.57 16.51 9.20
C PHE A 158 11.82 15.42 8.14
N VAL A 159 10.76 14.89 7.55
CA VAL A 159 10.86 13.93 6.43
C VAL A 159 11.46 14.60 5.19
N PHE A 160 11.08 15.84 4.86
CA PHE A 160 11.68 16.56 3.74
C PHE A 160 13.16 16.86 3.96
N VAL A 161 13.56 17.22 5.17
CA VAL A 161 14.97 17.39 5.54
C VAL A 161 15.73 16.08 5.40
N TYR A 162 15.15 14.98 5.86
CA TYR A 162 15.73 13.65 5.74
C TYR A 162 15.87 13.20 4.28
N GLN A 163 14.80 13.29 3.49
CA GLN A 163 14.80 12.87 2.07
C GLN A 163 15.50 13.84 1.12
N GLY A 164 15.76 15.06 1.52
CA GLY A 164 16.49 16.07 0.78
C GLY A 164 17.98 16.11 1.18
N PRO A 165 18.34 16.99 2.12
CA PRO A 165 19.73 17.21 2.52
C PRO A 165 20.46 15.95 3.00
N VAL A 166 19.81 15.09 3.83
CA VAL A 166 20.47 13.89 4.37
C VAL A 166 20.74 12.87 3.25
N TYR A 167 19.78 12.65 2.34
CA TYR A 167 20.01 11.79 1.18
C TYR A 167 21.14 12.30 0.29
N ALA A 168 21.19 13.62 0.06
CA ALA A 168 22.25 14.24 -0.73
C ALA A 168 23.63 14.03 -0.09
N LEU A 169 23.74 14.24 1.22
CA LEU A 169 24.99 14.04 1.97
C LEU A 169 25.44 12.58 1.99
N CYS A 170 24.47 11.62 2.00
CA CYS A 170 24.76 10.19 1.98
C CYS A 170 24.94 9.61 0.55
N GLY A 171 24.90 10.45 -0.49
CA GLY A 171 25.04 10.00 -1.87
C GLY A 171 23.89 9.10 -2.36
N VAL A 172 22.72 9.17 -1.72
CA VAL A 172 21.56 8.35 -2.09
C VAL A 172 20.95 8.87 -3.38
N GLN A 173 21.04 8.08 -4.44
CA GLN A 173 20.40 8.39 -5.71
C GLN A 173 18.88 8.10 -5.60
N LYS A 174 18.07 9.12 -5.76
CA LYS A 174 16.62 8.97 -5.91
C LYS A 174 16.33 8.31 -7.26
N GLY A 175 15.51 7.27 -7.26
CA GLY A 175 14.95 6.72 -8.49
C GLY A 175 14.15 7.79 -9.26
N THR A 176 13.89 7.54 -10.53
CA THR A 176 13.11 8.47 -11.38
C THR A 176 11.64 8.50 -10.93
N ALA A 177 11.34 9.32 -9.93
CA ALA A 177 9.97 9.53 -9.45
C ALA A 177 9.02 9.88 -10.61
N LEU A 178 9.52 10.59 -11.63
CA LEU A 178 8.75 10.96 -12.80
C LEU A 178 8.19 9.74 -13.55
N ARG A 179 8.98 8.67 -13.73
CA ARG A 179 8.51 7.44 -14.41
C ARG A 179 7.33 6.81 -13.66
N GLU A 180 7.38 6.77 -12.33
CA GLU A 180 6.30 6.23 -11.52
C GLU A 180 5.04 7.12 -11.53
N MET A 181 5.22 8.44 -11.54
CA MET A 181 4.11 9.39 -11.61
C MET A 181 3.35 9.31 -12.93
N LEU A 182 4.00 8.86 -14.00
CA LEU A 182 3.40 8.74 -15.33
C LEU A 182 2.67 7.41 -15.57
N SER A 183 2.63 6.51 -14.59
CA SER A 183 1.98 5.19 -14.73
C SER A 183 0.55 5.30 -15.23
N LEU A 184 -0.28 6.10 -14.59
CA LEU A 184 -1.68 6.30 -14.99
C LEU A 184 -1.81 7.05 -16.32
N PRO A 185 -1.13 8.19 -16.57
CA PRO A 185 -1.15 8.84 -17.87
C PRO A 185 -0.77 7.94 -19.04
N LEU A 186 0.29 7.13 -18.88
CA LEU A 186 0.73 6.20 -19.91
C LEU A 186 -0.31 5.10 -20.18
N GLN A 187 -0.96 4.61 -19.14
CA GLN A 187 -2.01 3.59 -19.27
C GLN A 187 -3.21 4.13 -20.06
N GLN A 188 -3.62 5.36 -19.80
CA GLN A 188 -4.70 6.03 -20.51
C GLN A 188 -4.37 6.31 -21.98
N MET A 189 -3.16 6.81 -22.24
CA MET A 189 -2.67 6.99 -23.61
C MET A 189 -2.55 5.66 -24.35
N ALA A 190 -2.08 4.60 -23.68
CA ALA A 190 -1.96 3.28 -24.28
C ALA A 190 -3.33 2.67 -24.64
N TRP A 191 -4.37 2.96 -23.86
CA TRP A 191 -5.74 2.61 -24.26
C TRP A 191 -6.10 3.21 -25.61
N VAL A 192 -5.96 4.53 -25.76
CA VAL A 192 -6.25 5.27 -27.00
C VAL A 192 -5.43 4.72 -28.16
N TYR A 193 -4.12 4.47 -27.95
CA TYR A 193 -3.25 3.92 -28.99
C TYR A 193 -3.73 2.58 -29.55
N ASN A 194 -4.27 1.72 -28.70
CA ASN A 194 -4.65 0.35 -29.06
C ASN A 194 -6.12 0.17 -29.45
N ASN A 195 -7.00 1.12 -29.13
CA ASN A 195 -8.44 0.94 -29.32
C ASN A 195 -9.05 1.95 -30.29
N ASP A 196 -8.37 3.06 -30.62
CA ASP A 196 -8.89 4.12 -31.48
C ASP A 196 -8.22 4.17 -32.85
N ASP A 197 -8.97 4.67 -33.84
CA ASP A 197 -8.46 4.92 -35.19
C ASP A 197 -7.66 6.24 -35.22
N LEU A 198 -6.38 6.16 -34.85
CA LEU A 198 -5.48 7.29 -34.86
C LEU A 198 -4.95 7.59 -36.25
N THR A 199 -4.90 8.86 -36.60
CA THR A 199 -4.18 9.34 -37.79
C THR A 199 -2.68 9.09 -37.67
N GLU A 200 -1.97 9.04 -38.80
CA GLU A 200 -0.51 8.83 -38.79
C GLU A 200 0.23 9.92 -37.99
N ASN A 201 -0.23 11.17 -38.03
CA ASN A 201 0.36 12.25 -37.24
C ASN A 201 0.16 12.06 -35.75
N GLN A 202 -1.01 11.59 -35.32
CA GLN A 202 -1.28 11.28 -33.90
C GLN A 202 -0.42 10.10 -33.42
N ARG A 203 -0.27 9.05 -34.23
CA ARG A 203 0.64 7.94 -33.94
C ARG A 203 2.09 8.41 -33.77
N LYS A 204 2.61 9.21 -34.71
CA LYS A 204 3.94 9.79 -34.65
C LYS A 204 4.15 10.68 -33.40
N GLU A 205 3.11 11.40 -32.98
CA GLU A 205 3.17 12.19 -31.75
C GLU A 205 3.33 11.31 -30.51
N MET A 206 2.58 10.21 -30.42
CA MET A 206 2.70 9.27 -29.30
C MET A 206 4.02 8.48 -29.31
N GLN A 207 4.54 8.14 -30.49
CA GLN A 207 5.82 7.45 -30.68
C GLN A 207 7.04 8.22 -30.16
N LYS A 208 6.95 9.54 -30.02
CA LYS A 208 8.00 10.35 -29.38
C LYS A 208 8.28 9.89 -27.93
N PHE A 209 7.24 9.47 -27.23
CA PHE A 209 7.32 9.12 -25.80
C PHE A 209 7.49 7.62 -25.57
N VAL A 210 6.83 6.79 -26.35
CA VAL A 210 6.91 5.32 -26.27
C VAL A 210 6.86 4.77 -27.71
N PRO A 211 7.76 3.88 -28.14
CA PRO A 211 7.73 3.27 -29.45
C PRO A 211 6.49 2.37 -29.62
N ASP A 212 6.16 2.03 -30.88
CA ASP A 212 4.98 1.21 -31.21
C ASP A 212 4.95 -0.10 -30.45
N GLU A 213 6.08 -0.81 -30.42
CA GLU A 213 6.20 -2.08 -29.71
C GLU A 213 5.88 -1.87 -28.21
N GLY A 214 6.24 -0.72 -27.65
CA GLY A 214 5.97 -0.37 -26.26
C GLY A 214 4.49 -0.08 -26.01
N TRP A 215 3.82 0.65 -26.91
CA TRP A 215 2.37 0.86 -26.80
C TRP A 215 1.58 -0.43 -26.93
N ASN A 216 2.02 -1.34 -27.80
CA ASN A 216 1.38 -2.64 -28.03
C ASN A 216 1.54 -3.60 -26.83
N THR A 217 2.39 -3.28 -25.84
CA THR A 217 2.44 -4.03 -24.57
C THR A 217 1.32 -3.66 -23.59
N TYR A 218 0.35 -2.85 -24.03
CA TYR A 218 -0.76 -2.42 -23.18
C TYR A 218 -1.47 -3.61 -22.54
N GLU A 219 -1.62 -3.53 -21.23
CA GLU A 219 -2.37 -4.47 -20.42
C GLU A 219 -3.26 -3.70 -19.43
N PRO A 220 -4.60 -3.94 -19.44
CA PRO A 220 -5.54 -3.09 -18.70
C PRO A 220 -5.26 -2.93 -17.21
N LEU A 221 -4.69 -3.96 -16.56
CA LEU A 221 -4.48 -3.98 -15.11
C LEU A 221 -3.09 -3.51 -14.67
N ILE A 222 -2.12 -3.40 -15.62
CA ILE A 222 -0.71 -3.18 -15.31
C ILE A 222 -0.11 -2.13 -16.25
N SER A 223 0.32 -1.03 -15.70
CA SER A 223 1.01 0.01 -16.48
C SER A 223 2.52 -0.24 -16.66
N ASP A 224 3.09 -1.20 -15.92
CA ASP A 224 4.53 -1.43 -15.91
C ASP A 224 5.09 -1.83 -17.27
N HIS A 225 4.33 -2.55 -18.09
CA HIS A 225 4.74 -2.98 -19.42
C HIS A 225 4.96 -1.78 -20.36
N VAL A 226 3.98 -0.89 -20.45
CA VAL A 226 4.10 0.34 -21.26
C VAL A 226 5.15 1.27 -20.65
N LYS A 227 5.13 1.44 -19.32
CA LYS A 227 6.06 2.30 -18.59
C LYS A 227 7.53 1.88 -18.76
N ALA A 228 7.81 0.58 -18.91
CA ALA A 228 9.17 0.06 -19.15
C ALA A 228 9.75 0.62 -20.45
N ASN A 229 8.92 0.84 -21.45
CA ASN A 229 9.30 1.34 -22.77
C ASN A 229 9.31 2.86 -22.89
N LEU A 230 9.03 3.59 -21.77
CA LEU A 230 8.99 5.05 -21.77
C LEU A 230 10.36 5.66 -22.06
N ASN A 231 10.46 6.51 -23.08
CA ASN A 231 11.60 7.38 -23.31
C ASN A 231 11.61 8.53 -22.29
N ILE A 232 12.09 8.21 -21.08
CA ILE A 232 12.09 9.15 -19.96
C ILE A 232 12.88 10.43 -20.26
N LYS A 233 13.93 10.35 -21.08
CA LYS A 233 14.76 11.51 -21.45
C LYS A 233 13.95 12.52 -22.27
N GLU A 234 13.14 12.05 -23.22
CA GLU A 234 12.29 12.91 -24.03
C GLU A 234 11.27 13.65 -23.16
N VAL A 235 10.61 12.92 -22.25
CA VAL A 235 9.68 13.56 -21.30
C VAL A 235 10.38 14.55 -20.35
N GLN A 236 11.62 14.26 -19.92
CA GLN A 236 12.38 15.17 -19.07
C GLN A 236 12.79 16.45 -19.80
N ASN A 237 13.13 16.33 -21.08
CA ASN A 237 13.55 17.45 -21.92
C ASN A 237 12.38 18.37 -22.25
N ASP A 238 11.19 17.80 -22.53
CA ASP A 238 9.99 18.58 -22.85
C ASP A 238 8.73 18.04 -22.15
N LYS A 239 8.63 18.32 -20.85
CA LYS A 239 7.47 17.96 -20.04
C LYS A 239 6.17 18.60 -20.53
N LEU A 240 6.28 19.79 -21.14
CA LEU A 240 5.11 20.52 -21.63
C LEU A 240 4.53 19.85 -22.88
N SER A 241 5.38 19.36 -23.77
CA SER A 241 4.95 18.57 -24.94
C SER A 241 4.21 17.31 -24.50
N PHE A 242 4.77 16.53 -23.55
CA PHE A 242 4.08 15.38 -23.01
C PHE A 242 2.70 15.74 -22.42
N LEU A 243 2.62 16.79 -21.61
CA LEU A 243 1.38 17.24 -21.01
C LEU A 243 0.35 17.68 -22.07
N LYS A 244 0.78 18.40 -23.11
CA LYS A 244 -0.10 18.81 -24.23
C LYS A 244 -0.64 17.59 -24.96
N SER A 245 0.20 16.61 -25.29
CA SER A 245 -0.23 15.35 -25.92
C SER A 245 -1.22 14.60 -25.03
N TYR A 246 -0.90 14.44 -23.74
CA TYR A 246 -1.80 13.79 -22.76
C TYR A 246 -3.17 14.46 -22.73
N ILE A 247 -3.24 15.79 -22.65
CA ILE A 247 -4.51 16.54 -22.65
C ILE A 247 -5.21 16.42 -24.01
N SER A 248 -4.50 16.52 -25.13
CA SER A 248 -5.07 16.39 -26.47
C SER A 248 -5.76 15.03 -26.64
N PHE A 249 -5.10 13.93 -26.27
CA PHE A 249 -5.69 12.59 -26.35
C PHE A 249 -6.80 12.35 -25.32
N SER A 250 -6.75 13.00 -24.15
CA SER A 250 -7.87 12.93 -23.20
C SER A 250 -9.13 13.63 -23.69
N VAL A 251 -8.98 14.66 -24.51
CA VAL A 251 -10.11 15.35 -25.17
C VAL A 251 -10.58 14.55 -26.40
N PHE A 252 -9.69 13.85 -27.09
CA PHE A 252 -9.99 13.01 -28.25
C PHE A 252 -10.86 11.81 -27.85
N ASP A 253 -10.46 11.06 -26.80
CA ASP A 253 -11.27 9.96 -26.24
C ASP A 253 -11.38 10.05 -24.70
N PRO A 254 -12.27 10.89 -24.18
CA PRO A 254 -12.46 11.04 -22.74
C PRO A 254 -13.06 9.77 -22.10
N ILE A 255 -13.87 9.00 -22.85
CA ILE A 255 -14.48 7.76 -22.34
C ILE A 255 -13.42 6.69 -22.20
N GLY A 256 -12.54 6.52 -23.19
CA GLY A 256 -11.42 5.59 -23.14
C GLY A 256 -10.46 5.88 -21.97
N TYR A 257 -10.21 7.16 -21.69
CA TYR A 257 -9.42 7.56 -20.51
C TYR A 257 -10.06 7.14 -19.19
N VAL A 258 -11.38 7.28 -19.06
CA VAL A 258 -12.13 6.81 -17.88
C VAL A 258 -12.14 5.28 -17.82
N GLN A 259 -12.31 4.60 -18.94
CA GLN A 259 -12.28 3.13 -19.01
C GLN A 259 -10.91 2.57 -18.62
N ALA A 260 -9.83 3.13 -19.17
CA ALA A 260 -8.47 2.72 -18.82
C ALA A 260 -8.18 2.89 -17.31
N PHE A 261 -8.59 4.03 -16.74
CA PHE A 261 -8.50 4.26 -15.30
C PHE A 261 -9.35 3.26 -14.50
N GLY A 262 -10.59 3.05 -14.91
CA GLY A 262 -11.50 2.11 -14.27
C GLY A 262 -10.97 0.68 -14.27
N LEU A 263 -10.39 0.24 -15.40
CA LEU A 263 -9.80 -1.09 -15.53
C LEU A 263 -8.53 -1.25 -14.69
N GLN A 264 -7.61 -0.28 -14.75
CA GLN A 264 -6.38 -0.33 -13.95
C GLN A 264 -6.67 -0.39 -12.45
N THR A 265 -7.69 0.32 -11.99
CA THR A 265 -8.04 0.42 -10.57
C THR A 265 -9.16 -0.53 -10.14
N PHE A 266 -9.64 -1.37 -11.05
CA PHE A 266 -10.83 -2.20 -10.87
C PHE A 266 -10.83 -2.99 -9.57
N SER A 267 -9.74 -3.68 -9.26
CA SER A 267 -9.63 -4.52 -8.07
C SER A 267 -9.61 -3.76 -6.76
N LEU A 268 -9.40 -2.42 -6.79
CA LEU A 268 -9.46 -1.59 -5.61
C LEU A 268 -10.89 -1.24 -5.18
N TRP A 269 -11.82 -1.16 -6.11
CA TRP A 269 -13.20 -0.73 -5.81
C TRP A 269 -14.27 -1.79 -6.10
N TYR A 270 -13.93 -2.88 -6.79
CA TYR A 270 -14.89 -3.94 -7.12
C TYR A 270 -14.65 -5.19 -6.25
N PRO A 271 -15.58 -5.56 -5.36
CA PRO A 271 -15.39 -6.64 -4.39
C PRO A 271 -15.78 -8.02 -4.94
N ASN A 272 -15.54 -8.32 -6.22
CA ASN A 272 -15.91 -9.61 -6.79
C ASN A 272 -14.66 -10.45 -7.11
N LYS A 273 -14.72 -11.74 -6.73
CA LYS A 273 -13.67 -12.73 -7.01
C LYS A 273 -13.66 -13.25 -8.45
N ASN A 274 -14.75 -13.07 -9.18
CA ASN A 274 -14.95 -13.65 -10.50
C ASN A 274 -14.49 -12.68 -11.60
N TRP A 275 -13.26 -12.15 -11.48
CA TRP A 275 -12.66 -11.45 -12.60
C TRP A 275 -12.33 -12.45 -13.70
N PRO A 276 -12.63 -12.14 -14.98
CA PRO A 276 -12.43 -13.06 -16.11
C PRO A 276 -10.97 -13.36 -16.40
N ASP A 277 -10.04 -12.64 -15.77
CA ASP A 277 -8.60 -12.80 -15.98
C ASP A 277 -7.96 -13.61 -14.84
N PRO A 278 -7.45 -14.82 -15.12
CA PRO A 278 -6.78 -15.66 -14.13
C PRO A 278 -5.33 -15.23 -13.81
N ARG A 279 -4.89 -14.05 -14.28
CA ARG A 279 -3.51 -13.60 -14.10
C ARG A 279 -3.13 -13.41 -12.63
N PRO A 280 -1.83 -13.58 -12.27
CA PRO A 280 -1.32 -13.55 -10.90
C PRO A 280 -1.45 -12.21 -10.17
N TRP A 281 -1.96 -11.20 -10.84
CA TRP A 281 -2.23 -9.85 -10.35
C TRP A 281 -3.59 -9.70 -9.64
N HIS A 282 -4.28 -10.82 -9.49
CA HIS A 282 -5.57 -10.82 -8.81
C HIS A 282 -5.42 -10.24 -7.39
N PRO A 283 -6.38 -9.40 -6.94
CA PRO A 283 -6.27 -8.65 -5.68
C PRO A 283 -6.23 -9.53 -4.43
N TYR A 284 -6.38 -10.84 -4.54
CA TYR A 284 -6.46 -11.71 -3.41
C TYR A 284 -5.17 -11.82 -2.63
N ILE A 285 -4.17 -12.40 -3.23
CA ILE A 285 -2.87 -12.60 -2.60
C ILE A 285 -1.91 -12.89 -3.73
N ASP A 286 -1.13 -11.91 -4.01
CA ASP A 286 -0.02 -12.11 -4.88
C ASP A 286 1.23 -12.31 -4.05
N ILE A 287 1.49 -13.57 -3.72
CA ILE A 287 2.79 -13.98 -3.22
C ILE A 287 3.67 -14.18 -4.43
N LEU A 288 4.12 -13.09 -4.99
CA LEU A 288 5.03 -13.12 -6.11
C LEU A 288 6.35 -13.76 -5.72
N CYS A 289 6.57 -14.91 -6.28
CA CYS A 289 7.90 -15.42 -6.47
C CYS A 289 8.50 -14.76 -7.72
N TYR A 290 9.01 -13.56 -7.56
CA TYR A 290 9.67 -12.80 -8.63
C TYR A 290 10.99 -13.42 -9.13
N ALA A 291 11.41 -14.53 -8.58
CA ALA A 291 12.72 -15.11 -8.82
C ALA A 291 13.03 -15.41 -10.29
N GLU A 292 12.02 -15.71 -11.08
CA GLU A 292 12.21 -16.14 -12.47
C GLU A 292 12.08 -14.99 -13.50
N SER A 293 11.37 -13.92 -13.14
CA SER A 293 11.09 -12.84 -14.09
C SER A 293 12.12 -11.69 -14.10
N VAL A 294 13.05 -11.64 -13.14
CA VAL A 294 13.96 -10.50 -12.96
C VAL A 294 15.37 -10.78 -13.48
N GLY A 295 15.56 -11.80 -14.30
CA GLY A 295 16.82 -12.04 -15.00
C GLY A 295 18.03 -12.23 -14.08
N TYR A 296 17.91 -13.08 -13.07
CA TYR A 296 19.08 -13.54 -12.32
C TYR A 296 20.00 -14.38 -13.21
N GLU A 297 21.30 -14.32 -12.92
CA GLU A 297 22.31 -15.05 -13.66
C GLU A 297 21.95 -16.53 -13.85
N PRO A 298 22.24 -17.11 -15.03
CA PRO A 298 21.98 -18.52 -15.28
C PRO A 298 22.65 -19.39 -14.21
N GLY A 299 21.86 -20.13 -13.46
CA GLY A 299 22.34 -21.01 -12.38
C GLY A 299 21.89 -20.63 -10.96
N PHE A 300 21.24 -19.46 -10.76
CA PHE A 300 20.65 -19.14 -9.47
C PHE A 300 19.27 -19.78 -9.35
N VAL A 301 19.22 -20.91 -8.66
CA VAL A 301 17.95 -21.61 -8.35
C VAL A 301 17.51 -21.25 -6.95
N ILE A 302 16.38 -20.56 -6.80
CA ILE A 302 15.74 -20.42 -5.50
C ILE A 302 15.05 -21.74 -5.17
N LYS A 303 15.65 -22.49 -4.25
CA LYS A 303 15.00 -23.68 -3.70
C LYS A 303 13.87 -23.24 -2.78
N ARG A 304 12.68 -23.73 -3.06
CA ARG A 304 11.47 -23.52 -2.24
C ARG A 304 11.25 -24.72 -1.31
N ASP A 305 12.32 -25.24 -0.76
CA ASP A 305 12.28 -26.42 0.11
C ASP A 305 12.19 -25.97 1.57
N SER A 306 11.29 -26.57 2.32
CA SER A 306 11.25 -26.42 3.77
C SER A 306 12.03 -27.54 4.45
N LEU A 307 12.76 -27.20 5.50
CA LEU A 307 13.37 -28.19 6.40
C LEU A 307 12.34 -29.06 7.15
N PHE A 308 11.08 -28.60 7.18
CA PHE A 308 9.99 -29.28 7.84
C PHE A 308 9.03 -29.86 6.81
N PRO A 309 8.90 -31.20 6.67
CA PRO A 309 8.02 -31.82 5.68
C PRO A 309 6.54 -31.40 5.82
N GLN A 310 6.07 -31.15 7.04
CA GLN A 310 4.70 -30.69 7.30
C GLN A 310 4.46 -29.30 6.73
N TYR A 311 5.44 -28.42 6.85
CA TYR A 311 5.37 -27.08 6.27
C TYR A 311 5.47 -27.10 4.76
N GLN A 312 6.33 -27.97 4.20
CA GLN A 312 6.41 -28.21 2.77
C GLN A 312 5.06 -28.69 2.22
N TRP A 313 4.42 -29.65 2.89
CA TRP A 313 3.09 -30.12 2.53
C TRP A 313 2.04 -28.98 2.55
N ILE A 314 2.08 -28.09 3.56
CA ILE A 314 1.23 -26.89 3.65
C ILE A 314 1.46 -25.96 2.48
N LEU A 315 2.72 -25.68 2.14
CA LEU A 315 3.07 -24.84 1.00
C LEU A 315 2.52 -25.40 -0.32
N GLU A 316 2.69 -26.69 -0.55
CA GLU A 316 2.27 -27.37 -1.77
C GLU A 316 0.74 -27.51 -1.89
N ASN A 317 0.09 -27.89 -0.81
CA ASN A 317 -1.32 -28.27 -0.85
C ASN A 317 -2.29 -27.13 -0.48
N LEU A 318 -1.95 -26.29 0.48
CA LEU A 318 -2.81 -25.18 0.89
C LEU A 318 -2.50 -23.89 0.13
N TYR A 319 -1.24 -23.61 -0.14
CA TYR A 319 -0.84 -22.41 -0.86
C TYR A 319 -0.67 -22.64 -2.37
N GLY A 320 -0.72 -23.90 -2.84
CA GLY A 320 -0.65 -24.24 -4.25
C GLY A 320 0.63 -23.72 -4.91
N VAL A 321 1.75 -23.78 -4.20
CA VAL A 321 3.07 -23.44 -4.75
C VAL A 321 3.37 -24.48 -5.83
N GLY A 322 3.12 -24.11 -7.08
CA GLY A 322 3.28 -24.97 -8.24
C GLY A 322 4.73 -25.37 -8.48
N SER A 323 4.89 -26.45 -9.24
CA SER A 323 6.16 -26.95 -9.69
C SER A 323 6.97 -25.89 -10.42
N PRO A 324 8.30 -25.89 -10.35
CA PRO A 324 9.16 -25.05 -11.16
C PRO A 324 8.85 -25.31 -12.65
N GLY A 325 8.41 -24.30 -13.37
CA GLY A 325 8.14 -24.40 -14.80
C GLY A 325 6.86 -23.74 -15.30
N ASP A 326 5.87 -23.50 -14.42
CA ASP A 326 4.72 -22.68 -14.78
C ASP A 326 5.13 -21.22 -14.65
N GLY A 327 5.55 -20.62 -15.75
CA GLY A 327 5.97 -19.23 -15.82
C GLY A 327 4.97 -18.32 -15.10
N TYR A 328 5.46 -17.41 -14.25
CA TYR A 328 4.71 -16.63 -13.29
C TYR A 328 4.05 -17.49 -12.18
N GLY A 329 4.85 -17.78 -11.16
CA GLY A 329 4.54 -18.40 -9.87
C GLY A 329 3.14 -18.97 -9.76
N GLY A 330 3.00 -20.27 -9.95
CA GLY A 330 1.77 -21.00 -10.19
C GLY A 330 0.59 -20.47 -9.38
N ASN A 331 -0.56 -20.39 -10.01
CA ASN A 331 -1.82 -19.92 -9.43
C ASN A 331 -1.94 -20.38 -7.99
N LEU A 332 -1.74 -19.47 -7.03
CA LEU A 332 -2.02 -19.71 -5.62
C LEU A 332 -3.52 -19.96 -5.48
N LYS A 333 -3.93 -21.18 -5.79
CA LYS A 333 -5.28 -21.66 -5.55
C LYS A 333 -5.44 -21.82 -4.04
N MET A 334 -5.57 -20.68 -3.36
CA MET A 334 -5.80 -20.76 -1.93
C MET A 334 -7.12 -21.45 -1.66
N PHE A 335 -7.06 -22.50 -0.83
CA PHE A 335 -8.24 -23.17 -0.30
C PHE A 335 -9.23 -22.15 0.26
N PHE A 336 -8.74 -21.15 1.00
CA PHE A 336 -9.53 -20.08 1.59
C PHE A 336 -10.22 -19.17 0.57
N SER A 337 -9.70 -19.02 -0.66
CA SER A 337 -10.36 -18.23 -1.71
C SER A 337 -11.68 -18.82 -2.18
N LYS A 338 -11.87 -20.12 -1.95
CA LYS A 338 -13.12 -20.84 -2.27
C LYS A 338 -14.22 -20.64 -1.22
N ILE A 339 -13.86 -20.20 -0.01
CA ILE A 339 -14.82 -19.96 1.06
C ILE A 339 -15.31 -18.50 0.94
N PRO A 340 -16.61 -18.24 0.71
CA PRO A 340 -17.10 -16.89 0.39
C PRO A 340 -16.72 -15.81 1.41
N ILE A 341 -16.80 -16.11 2.71
CA ILE A 341 -16.46 -15.15 3.77
C ILE A 341 -14.96 -14.80 3.72
N PHE A 342 -14.09 -15.82 3.67
CA PHE A 342 -12.65 -15.60 3.62
C PHE A 342 -12.24 -14.90 2.32
N SER A 343 -12.81 -15.30 1.19
CA SER A 343 -12.52 -14.65 -0.08
C SER A 343 -12.87 -13.17 -0.06
N THR A 344 -14.01 -12.80 0.54
CA THR A 344 -14.43 -11.39 0.68
C THR A 344 -13.48 -10.62 1.59
N LEU A 345 -13.10 -11.18 2.73
CA LEU A 345 -12.18 -10.53 3.67
C LEU A 345 -10.74 -10.40 3.14
N CYS A 346 -10.40 -11.11 2.09
CA CYS A 346 -9.09 -10.98 1.42
C CYS A 346 -9.11 -9.98 0.25
N GLN A 347 -10.24 -9.33 -0.07
CA GLN A 347 -10.36 -8.42 -1.21
C GLN A 347 -10.22 -6.95 -0.83
N ALA A 348 -9.36 -6.21 -1.54
CA ALA A 348 -9.22 -4.77 -1.34
C ALA A 348 -10.53 -3.99 -1.59
N GLY A 349 -11.30 -4.40 -2.60
CA GLY A 349 -12.58 -3.79 -2.94
C GLY A 349 -13.61 -3.82 -1.80
N PHE A 350 -13.62 -4.89 -0.98
CA PHE A 350 -14.47 -4.95 0.20
C PHE A 350 -14.15 -3.83 1.20
N TYR A 351 -12.87 -3.61 1.49
CA TYR A 351 -12.44 -2.54 2.43
C TYR A 351 -12.65 -1.15 1.85
N SER A 352 -12.50 -0.99 0.54
CA SER A 352 -12.84 0.26 -0.14
C SER A 352 -14.33 0.61 -0.01
N CYS A 353 -15.21 -0.37 -0.21
CA CYS A 353 -16.64 -0.21 0.03
C CYS A 353 -16.94 0.09 1.53
N LEU A 354 -16.27 -0.60 2.44
CA LEU A 354 -16.40 -0.37 3.87
C LEU A 354 -15.95 1.06 4.26
N LEU A 355 -14.82 1.53 3.75
CA LEU A 355 -14.34 2.89 3.98
C LEU A 355 -15.30 3.94 3.41
N ALA A 356 -15.82 3.72 2.20
CA ALA A 356 -16.81 4.61 1.60
C ALA A 356 -18.09 4.67 2.43
N PHE A 357 -18.63 3.52 2.86
CA PHE A 357 -19.79 3.44 3.73
C PHE A 357 -19.59 4.18 5.06
N LEU A 358 -18.46 3.92 5.74
CA LEU A 358 -18.12 4.57 7.00
C LEU A 358 -17.89 6.06 6.82
N GLY A 359 -17.30 6.48 5.68
CA GLY A 359 -17.11 7.88 5.34
C GLY A 359 -18.44 8.62 5.18
N VAL A 360 -19.36 8.08 4.38
CA VAL A 360 -20.71 8.63 4.21
C VAL A 360 -21.43 8.69 5.56
N TYR A 361 -21.38 7.63 6.34
CA TYR A 361 -21.98 7.59 7.66
C TYR A 361 -21.39 8.65 8.61
N ALA A 362 -20.06 8.77 8.65
CA ALA A 362 -19.38 9.74 9.53
C ALA A 362 -19.68 11.19 9.17
N VAL A 363 -19.78 11.50 7.87
CA VAL A 363 -20.02 12.87 7.38
C VAL A 363 -21.48 13.25 7.46
N PHE A 364 -22.38 12.43 6.94
CA PHE A 364 -23.78 12.82 6.72
C PHE A 364 -24.72 12.38 7.84
N VAL A 365 -24.47 11.21 8.46
CA VAL A 365 -25.35 10.65 9.50
C VAL A 365 -24.86 11.05 10.89
N ASN A 366 -23.63 10.66 11.23
CA ASN A 366 -23.08 10.86 12.57
C ASN A 366 -22.49 12.27 12.77
N ARG A 367 -22.12 12.96 11.67
CA ARG A 367 -21.49 14.31 11.66
C ARG A 367 -20.30 14.42 12.63
N ASN A 368 -19.53 13.35 12.75
CA ASN A 368 -18.45 13.20 13.73
C ASN A 368 -17.09 13.58 13.14
N LYS A 369 -16.64 14.80 13.42
CA LYS A 369 -15.35 15.32 12.94
C LYS A 369 -14.15 14.44 13.34
N LYS A 370 -14.18 13.80 14.52
CA LYS A 370 -13.10 12.92 14.99
C LYS A 370 -13.03 11.65 14.11
N MET A 371 -14.20 11.07 13.80
CA MET A 371 -14.27 9.92 12.91
C MET A 371 -13.83 10.28 11.49
N VAL A 372 -14.26 11.45 10.98
CA VAL A 372 -13.81 11.94 9.66
C VAL A 372 -12.30 12.09 9.62
N LEU A 373 -11.67 12.54 10.71
CA LEU A 373 -10.21 12.69 10.78
C LEU A 373 -9.48 11.33 10.71
N ILE A 374 -10.00 10.29 11.39
CA ILE A 374 -9.45 8.93 11.28
C ILE A 374 -9.59 8.40 9.86
N LEU A 375 -10.80 8.48 9.31
CA LEU A 375 -11.07 8.02 7.94
C LEU A 375 -10.31 8.82 6.89
N SER A 376 -9.91 10.06 7.17
CA SER A 376 -9.08 10.82 6.26
C SER A 376 -7.66 10.25 6.12
N ALA A 377 -7.09 9.68 7.19
CA ALA A 377 -5.82 8.96 7.09
C ALA A 377 -5.96 7.71 6.20
N GLU A 378 -7.03 6.93 6.42
CA GLU A 378 -7.35 5.73 5.63
C GLU A 378 -7.61 6.08 4.15
N PHE A 379 -8.41 7.11 3.91
CA PHE A 379 -8.70 7.58 2.55
C PHE A 379 -7.46 8.15 1.86
N GLY A 380 -6.60 8.86 2.60
CA GLY A 380 -5.30 9.30 2.09
C GLY A 380 -4.43 8.12 1.65
N MET A 381 -4.42 7.02 2.42
CA MET A 381 -3.73 5.80 2.04
C MET A 381 -4.36 5.16 0.79
N TRP A 382 -5.68 5.04 0.76
CA TRP A 382 -6.42 4.52 -0.39
C TRP A 382 -6.13 5.31 -1.68
N LEU A 383 -6.09 6.66 -1.60
CA LEU A 383 -5.74 7.52 -2.74
C LEU A 383 -4.32 7.24 -3.28
N THR A 384 -3.35 6.92 -2.41
CA THR A 384 -2.00 6.59 -2.88
C THR A 384 -1.96 5.28 -3.65
N VAL A 385 -2.83 4.32 -3.32
CA VAL A 385 -2.96 3.05 -4.04
C VAL A 385 -3.67 3.25 -5.37
N LEU A 386 -4.67 4.12 -5.43
CA LEU A 386 -5.40 4.44 -6.66
C LEU A 386 -4.49 4.92 -7.80
N LEU A 387 -3.38 5.58 -7.46
CA LEU A 387 -2.40 6.12 -8.40
C LEU A 387 -1.20 5.17 -8.62
N SER A 388 -1.26 3.95 -8.12
CA SER A 388 -0.17 2.98 -8.29
C SER A 388 -0.18 2.35 -9.69
N PRO A 389 0.99 1.87 -10.18
CA PRO A 389 1.10 1.27 -11.51
C PRO A 389 0.30 -0.03 -11.66
N VAL A 390 0.01 -0.68 -10.56
CA VAL A 390 -0.75 -1.92 -10.46
C VAL A 390 -1.40 -1.99 -9.07
N ILE A 391 -2.61 -2.53 -8.98
CA ILE A 391 -3.27 -2.73 -7.70
C ILE A 391 -2.88 -4.11 -7.16
N MET A 392 -2.06 -4.12 -6.12
CA MET A 392 -1.64 -5.34 -5.42
C MET A 392 -2.14 -5.33 -3.98
N TYR A 393 -2.45 -6.51 -3.44
CA TYR A 393 -2.86 -6.66 -2.05
C TYR A 393 -1.88 -6.01 -1.07
N ARG A 394 -0.57 -6.20 -1.27
CA ARG A 394 0.49 -5.61 -0.42
C ARG A 394 0.43 -4.08 -0.36
N TYR A 395 -0.02 -3.41 -1.43
CA TYR A 395 -0.19 -1.95 -1.43
C TYR A 395 -1.46 -1.53 -0.69
N CYS A 396 -2.48 -2.40 -0.70
CA CYS A 396 -3.73 -2.20 0.02
C CYS A 396 -3.63 -2.58 1.50
N ALA A 397 -2.64 -3.40 1.85
CA ALA A 397 -2.46 -3.95 3.20
C ALA A 397 -2.53 -2.90 4.32
N PRO A 398 -1.99 -1.67 4.19
CA PRO A 398 -2.07 -0.68 5.26
C PRO A 398 -3.50 -0.38 5.70
N PHE A 399 -4.40 -0.02 4.76
CA PHE A 399 -5.79 0.31 5.10
C PHE A 399 -6.66 -0.93 5.37
N ILE A 400 -6.25 -2.11 4.91
CA ILE A 400 -6.89 -3.38 5.27
C ILE A 400 -6.52 -3.75 6.71
N PHE A 401 -5.24 -3.68 7.04
CA PHE A 401 -4.70 -4.06 8.35
C PHE A 401 -5.28 -3.23 9.50
N THR A 402 -5.67 -1.99 9.22
CA THR A 402 -6.30 -1.08 10.18
C THR A 402 -7.81 -1.27 10.33
N ALA A 403 -8.44 -2.19 9.58
CA ALA A 403 -9.89 -2.37 9.63
C ALA A 403 -10.46 -2.57 11.04
N PRO A 404 -9.89 -3.40 11.93
CA PRO A 404 -10.37 -3.51 13.30
C PRO A 404 -10.34 -2.19 14.08
N LEU A 405 -9.36 -1.33 13.79
CA LEU A 405 -9.19 -0.03 14.45
C LEU A 405 -10.26 0.98 14.04
N TYR A 406 -10.43 1.23 12.73
CA TYR A 406 -11.39 2.24 12.30
C TYR A 406 -12.86 1.78 12.49
N VAL A 407 -13.12 0.48 12.42
CA VAL A 407 -14.44 -0.06 12.81
C VAL A 407 -14.68 0.12 14.32
N SER A 408 -13.70 -0.21 15.16
CA SER A 408 -13.82 0.02 16.62
C SER A 408 -13.99 1.48 16.96
N ALA A 409 -13.25 2.38 16.31
CA ALA A 409 -13.34 3.83 16.50
C ALA A 409 -14.75 4.37 16.23
N MET A 410 -15.46 3.81 15.25
CA MET A 410 -16.83 4.19 14.94
C MET A 410 -17.78 3.98 16.14
N PHE A 411 -17.61 2.88 16.87
CA PHE A 411 -18.41 2.60 18.06
C PHE A 411 -17.97 3.42 19.28
N LEU A 412 -16.66 3.57 19.48
CA LEU A 412 -16.10 4.27 20.63
C LEU A 412 -16.37 5.78 20.57
N LEU A 413 -16.21 6.40 19.42
CA LEU A 413 -16.42 7.85 19.26
C LEU A 413 -17.90 8.23 19.26
N LYS A 414 -18.83 7.33 18.92
CA LYS A 414 -20.26 7.58 18.98
C LYS A 414 -20.74 7.89 20.41
N LYS A 415 -20.20 7.20 21.42
CA LYS A 415 -20.55 7.42 22.84
C LYS A 415 -20.17 8.80 23.35
N THR A 416 -19.08 9.39 22.86
CA THR A 416 -18.63 10.73 23.28
C THR A 416 -19.46 11.88 22.69
N CYS A 417 -20.14 11.68 21.57
CA CYS A 417 -21.01 12.70 20.97
C CYS A 417 -22.36 12.85 21.71
N VAL A 418 -22.91 11.77 22.25
CA VAL A 418 -24.18 11.82 23.00
C VAL A 418 -24.03 12.59 24.32
N GLU A 419 -22.85 12.51 24.95
CA GLU A 419 -22.58 13.20 26.22
C GLU A 419 -22.22 14.69 26.07
N LYS A 420 -21.82 15.16 24.89
CA LYS A 420 -21.30 16.50 24.63
C LYS A 420 -22.10 17.36 23.64
N HIS A 421 -23.35 17.03 23.35
CA HIS A 421 -24.17 17.85 22.46
C HIS A 421 -24.37 19.29 23.03
N ASN A 422 -24.09 19.50 24.32
CA ASN A 422 -24.17 20.82 25.00
C ASN A 422 -22.82 21.57 25.06
N ALA A 423 -21.72 21.03 24.56
CA ALA A 423 -20.40 21.67 24.71
C ALA A 423 -19.87 22.37 23.43
N TRP A 424 -20.68 22.43 22.37
CA TRP A 424 -20.30 23.05 21.08
C TRP A 424 -21.28 24.12 20.56
N LYS A 425 -22.06 24.72 21.47
CA LYS A 425 -22.73 25.99 21.19
C LYS A 425 -21.87 27.18 21.59
#